data_2ff3f04653e55fc359c4c4dd9a91b80c
#
_entry.id   2ff3f04653e55fc359c4c4dd9a91b80c
#
_cell.length_a   1.000
_cell.length_b   1.000
_cell.length_c   1.000
_cell.angle_alpha   90.00
_cell.angle_beta   90.00
_cell.angle_gamma   90.00
#
_symmetry.space_group_name_H-M   'P 1'
#
loop_
_entity.id
_entity.type
_entity.pdbx_description
1 polymer ?
#
loop_
_entity_poly.entity_id
_entity_poly.type
_entity_poly.pdbx_seq_one_letter_code
_entity_poly.pdbx_strand_id
1 'polypeptide(L)'
;MDHVEMGRAGGPKIQPIAVFRLIYRSRSKIAAADHDAELGNILRVARANNAAKGITGALLIYDNWFAQTLEGEEGAVRSLYAHIAQDKRHDSLELREEGLVGIRVFSRWSMAVVGEHHESDIPLVATASGIAAGGSWHSTPEQERVLDIMRDATRGYGRGS
;
A
#
# COMPACT_ATOMS: atom_id res chain seq x y z
N MET A 1 -16.11 -33.61 -22.61
CA MET A 1 -16.06 -33.27 -22.34
C MET A 1 -15.84 -32.63 -22.08
N ASP A 2 -15.70 -32.91 -22.02
CA ASP A 2 -15.46 -32.48 -21.60
C ASP A 2 -15.10 -31.78 -21.28
N HIS A 3 -14.91 -31.86 -21.16
CA HIS A 3 -14.51 -31.36 -20.67
C HIS A 3 -13.88 -30.67 -20.44
N VAL A 4 -13.82 -30.92 -20.59
CA VAL A 4 -13.28 -30.55 -20.24
C VAL A 4 -12.60 -29.91 -20.31
N GLU A 5 -12.35 -30.03 -20.37
CA GLU A 5 -11.87 -29.67 -20.29
C GLU A 5 -11.41 -28.85 -20.30
N MET A 6 -11.45 -29.27 -20.44
CA MET A 6 -11.12 -28.69 -20.25
C MET A 6 -10.56 -27.95 -20.12
N GLY A 7 -10.30 -28.07 -20.12
CA GLY A 7 -9.86 -27.54 -19.70
C GLY A 7 -9.06 -27.05 -19.60
N ARG A 8 -8.71 -27.39 -19.87
CA ARG A 8 -8.04 -27.10 -19.67
C ARG A 8 -7.32 -26.55 -19.73
N ALA A 9 -7.15 -26.85 -19.94
CA ALA A 9 -6.64 -26.43 -19.86
C ALA A 9 -6.17 -25.67 -19.94
N GLY A 10 -5.98 -25.71 -19.94
CA GLY A 10 -5.71 -25.10 -19.71
C GLY A 10 -5.30 -24.37 -19.56
N GLY A 11 -5.16 -24.47 -19.60
CA GLY A 11 -4.96 -23.96 -19.23
C GLY A 11 -4.82 -23.15 -18.94
N PRO A 12 -4.77 -23.32 -18.95
CA PRO A 12 -4.67 -22.64 -18.39
C PRO A 12 -4.68 -21.81 -18.13
N LYS A 13 -4.60 -22.11 -18.22
CA LYS A 13 -4.72 -21.46 -17.88
C LYS A 13 -4.58 -20.51 -17.23
N ILE A 14 -4.44 -20.03 -17.76
CA ILE A 14 -4.18 -19.18 -16.85
C ILE A 14 -4.70 -17.90 -17.17
N GLN A 15 -5.69 -17.50 -16.53
CA GLN A 15 -6.15 -16.26 -16.65
C GLN A 15 -5.42 -15.38 -15.81
N PRO A 16 -4.98 -14.24 -16.16
CA PRO A 16 -4.42 -13.27 -15.26
C PRO A 16 -5.47 -12.94 -14.22
N ILE A 17 -5.10 -13.07 -12.99
CA ILE A 17 -5.98 -12.70 -11.91
C ILE A 17 -6.06 -11.19 -11.87
N ALA A 18 -7.25 -10.64 -11.90
CA ALA A 18 -7.42 -9.20 -11.83
C ALA A 18 -6.88 -8.69 -10.50
N VAL A 19 -6.10 -7.64 -10.55
CA VAL A 19 -5.56 -7.01 -9.35
C VAL A 19 -6.35 -5.74 -9.09
N PHE A 20 -6.86 -5.61 -7.89
CA PHE A 20 -7.53 -4.41 -7.45
C PHE A 20 -6.55 -3.63 -6.59
N ARG A 21 -6.46 -2.33 -6.81
CA ARG A 21 -5.58 -1.47 -6.03
C ARG A 21 -6.40 -0.38 -5.36
N LEU A 22 -6.08 -0.10 -4.12
CA LEU A 22 -6.73 0.94 -3.36
C LEU A 22 -5.65 1.74 -2.64
N ILE A 23 -5.75 3.08 -2.71
CA ILE A 23 -4.81 3.97 -2.04
C ILE A 23 -5.62 4.91 -1.18
N TYR A 24 -5.26 5.01 0.10
CA TYR A 24 -5.94 5.92 1.00
C TYR A 24 -4.92 6.64 1.87
N ARG A 25 -5.37 7.68 2.52
CA ARG A 25 -4.59 8.33 3.56
C ARG A 25 -5.44 8.44 4.82
N SER A 26 -4.77 8.62 5.94
CA SER A 26 -5.45 8.86 7.20
C SER A 26 -4.51 9.60 8.13
N ARG A 27 -5.06 10.16 9.18
CA ARG A 27 -4.24 10.87 10.15
C ARG A 27 -3.94 9.96 11.33
N SER A 28 -2.66 9.89 11.70
CA SER A 28 -2.23 9.09 12.82
C SER A 28 -2.68 9.73 14.13
N LYS A 29 -3.21 8.91 15.02
CA LYS A 29 -3.56 9.33 16.37
C LYS A 29 -2.59 8.77 17.39
N ILE A 30 -1.52 8.15 16.93
CA ILE A 30 -0.54 7.54 17.80
C ILE A 30 0.31 8.65 18.41
N ALA A 31 0.46 8.62 19.74
CA ALA A 31 1.30 9.60 20.43
C ALA A 31 2.75 9.44 19.98
N ALA A 32 3.47 10.55 19.90
CA ALA A 32 4.86 10.51 19.44
C ALA A 32 5.71 9.54 20.25
N ALA A 33 5.47 9.47 21.56
CA ALA A 33 6.24 8.58 22.43
C ALA A 33 6.04 7.10 22.10
N ASP A 34 4.88 6.76 21.52
CA ASP A 34 4.55 5.37 21.24
C ASP A 34 4.74 5.02 19.78
N HIS A 35 5.20 5.96 18.99
CA HIS A 35 5.15 5.85 17.54
C HIS A 35 5.90 4.63 17.00
N ASP A 36 7.14 4.46 17.42
CA ASP A 36 7.94 3.34 16.89
C ASP A 36 7.39 1.99 17.29
N ALA A 37 6.98 1.86 18.54
CA ALA A 37 6.46 0.58 19.02
C ALA A 37 5.14 0.22 18.34
N GLU A 38 4.24 1.20 18.24
CA GLU A 38 2.95 0.95 17.60
C GLU A 38 3.10 0.69 16.11
N LEU A 39 3.99 1.41 15.45
CA LEU A 39 4.24 1.19 14.04
C LEU A 39 4.77 -0.22 13.81
N GLY A 40 5.71 -0.67 14.66
CA GLY A 40 6.23 -2.02 14.57
C GLY A 40 5.13 -3.07 14.70
N ASN A 41 4.20 -2.85 15.62
CA ASN A 41 3.07 -3.76 15.79
C ASN A 41 2.15 -3.77 14.59
N ILE A 42 1.84 -2.60 14.07
CA ILE A 42 0.99 -2.48 12.89
C ILE A 42 1.60 -3.25 11.72
N LEU A 43 2.89 -3.05 11.50
CA LEU A 43 3.56 -3.70 10.38
C LEU A 43 3.63 -5.20 10.55
N ARG A 44 3.93 -5.67 11.75
CA ARG A 44 4.02 -7.10 11.99
C ARG A 44 2.69 -7.79 11.72
N VAL A 45 1.62 -7.23 12.25
CA VAL A 45 0.29 -7.81 12.07
C VAL A 45 -0.15 -7.70 10.61
N ALA A 46 0.09 -6.55 10.00
CA ALA A 46 -0.29 -6.34 8.61
C ALA A 46 0.41 -7.31 7.68
N ARG A 47 1.72 -7.50 7.88
CA ARG A 47 2.47 -8.41 7.02
C ARG A 47 1.96 -9.83 7.11
N ALA A 48 1.68 -10.30 8.31
CA ALA A 48 1.17 -11.65 8.50
C ALA A 48 -0.20 -11.82 7.87
N ASN A 49 -1.10 -10.88 8.13
CA ASN A 49 -2.46 -10.97 7.63
C ASN A 49 -2.52 -10.81 6.11
N ASN A 50 -1.74 -9.87 5.59
CA ASN A 50 -1.74 -9.60 4.15
C ASN A 50 -1.18 -10.79 3.39
N ALA A 51 -0.08 -11.37 3.88
CA ALA A 51 0.50 -12.54 3.23
C ALA A 51 -0.51 -13.67 3.14
N ALA A 52 -1.27 -13.89 4.22
CA ALA A 52 -2.27 -14.96 4.25
C ALA A 52 -3.40 -14.72 3.26
N LYS A 53 -3.66 -13.46 2.91
CA LYS A 53 -4.76 -13.11 2.03
C LYS A 53 -4.31 -12.76 0.61
N GLY A 54 -3.05 -12.91 0.33
CA GLY A 54 -2.52 -12.59 -1.00
C GLY A 54 -2.51 -11.09 -1.28
N ILE A 55 -2.41 -10.26 -0.26
CA ILE A 55 -2.39 -8.82 -0.40
C ILE A 55 -0.96 -8.33 -0.31
N THR A 56 -0.60 -7.42 -1.21
CA THR A 56 0.68 -6.73 -1.18
C THR A 56 0.42 -5.24 -1.06
N GLY A 57 1.44 -4.49 -0.68
CA GLY A 57 1.23 -3.06 -0.56
C GLY A 57 2.39 -2.33 0.07
N ALA A 58 2.14 -1.08 0.41
CA ALA A 58 3.16 -0.21 0.99
C ALA A 58 2.52 0.78 1.93
N LEU A 59 3.27 1.18 2.94
CA LEU A 59 2.83 2.15 3.92
C LEU A 59 3.88 3.25 4.02
N LEU A 60 3.43 4.49 3.85
CA LEU A 60 4.26 5.67 4.03
C LEU A 60 3.73 6.44 5.22
N ILE A 61 4.62 6.81 6.12
CA ILE A 61 4.25 7.64 7.25
C ILE A 61 5.09 8.90 7.19
N TYR A 62 4.43 10.04 7.22
CA TYR A 62 5.11 11.31 7.19
C TYR A 62 4.27 12.34 7.91
N ASP A 63 4.87 13.00 8.88
CA ASP A 63 4.25 14.15 9.55
C ASP A 63 2.84 13.87 10.08
N ASN A 64 2.67 12.74 10.73
CA ASN A 64 1.40 12.30 11.31
C ASN A 64 0.36 11.86 10.29
N TRP A 65 0.74 11.70 9.06
CA TRP A 65 -0.16 11.17 8.05
C TRP A 65 0.30 9.79 7.62
N PHE A 66 -0.66 8.92 7.43
CA PHE A 66 -0.42 7.62 6.81
C PHE A 66 -0.90 7.69 5.37
N ALA A 67 -0.16 7.10 4.46
CA ALA A 67 -0.66 6.79 3.13
C ALA A 67 -0.37 5.33 2.88
N GLN A 68 -1.36 4.59 2.42
CA GLN A 68 -1.20 3.16 2.25
C GLN A 68 -1.80 2.72 0.92
N THR A 69 -1.09 1.81 0.27
CA THR A 69 -1.55 1.16 -0.94
C THR A 69 -1.78 -0.31 -0.63
N LEU A 70 -2.91 -0.84 -1.07
CA LEU A 70 -3.25 -2.25 -0.93
C LEU A 70 -3.56 -2.81 -2.31
N GLU A 71 -3.01 -3.98 -2.61
CA GLU A 71 -3.16 -4.63 -3.90
C GLU A 71 -3.52 -6.09 -3.71
N GLY A 72 -4.49 -6.57 -4.44
CA GLY A 72 -4.86 -7.96 -4.37
C GLY A 72 -6.21 -8.21 -5.00
N GLU A 73 -6.85 -9.28 -4.59
CA GLU A 73 -8.19 -9.60 -5.05
C GLU A 73 -9.15 -8.56 -4.44
N GLU A 74 -10.09 -8.09 -5.23
CA GLU A 74 -10.91 -6.95 -4.84
C GLU A 74 -11.65 -7.16 -3.54
N GLY A 75 -12.27 -8.31 -3.36
CA GLY A 75 -13.01 -8.57 -2.13
C GLY A 75 -12.12 -8.56 -0.92
N ALA A 76 -10.92 -9.13 -1.04
CA ALA A 76 -9.97 -9.15 0.07
C ALA A 76 -9.47 -7.74 0.40
N VAL A 77 -9.18 -6.94 -0.61
CA VAL A 77 -8.70 -5.58 -0.39
C VAL A 77 -9.78 -4.71 0.24
N ARG A 78 -11.01 -4.79 -0.28
CA ARG A 78 -12.10 -3.98 0.28
C ARG A 78 -12.43 -4.39 1.70
N SER A 79 -12.39 -5.69 1.98
CA SER A 79 -12.64 -6.17 3.33
C SER A 79 -11.58 -5.68 4.29
N LEU A 80 -10.33 -5.73 3.86
CA LEU A 80 -9.23 -5.23 4.70
C LEU A 80 -9.36 -3.72 4.93
N TYR A 81 -9.70 -2.97 3.89
CA TYR A 81 -9.86 -1.52 4.04
C TYR A 81 -10.98 -1.20 5.03
N ALA A 82 -12.10 -1.92 4.96
CA ALA A 82 -13.18 -1.71 5.90
C ALA A 82 -12.75 -2.00 7.34
N HIS A 83 -11.92 -3.02 7.51
CA HIS A 83 -11.39 -3.37 8.83
C HIS A 83 -10.43 -2.29 9.33
N ILE A 84 -9.56 -1.82 8.45
CA ILE A 84 -8.61 -0.77 8.79
C ILE A 84 -9.34 0.50 9.19
N ALA A 85 -10.45 0.80 8.53
CA ALA A 85 -11.22 2.01 8.81
C ALA A 85 -11.74 2.04 10.25
N GLN A 86 -11.85 0.89 10.89
CA GLN A 86 -12.32 0.81 12.27
C GLN A 86 -11.21 0.90 13.30
N ASP A 87 -9.96 0.93 12.86
CA ASP A 87 -8.84 0.99 13.78
C ASP A 87 -8.76 2.38 14.39
N LYS A 88 -8.68 2.45 15.70
CA LYS A 88 -8.73 3.71 16.42
C LYS A 88 -7.39 4.43 16.48
N ARG A 89 -6.35 3.86 15.92
CA ARG A 89 -5.04 4.49 15.89
C ARG A 89 -4.93 5.56 14.81
N HIS A 90 -5.98 5.75 14.03
CA HIS A 90 -6.02 6.80 13.03
C HIS A 90 -7.46 7.29 12.84
N ASP A 91 -7.59 8.41 12.14
CA ASP A 91 -8.89 8.95 11.77
C ASP A 91 -8.76 9.67 10.43
N SER A 92 -9.83 10.31 10.02
CA SER A 92 -9.84 11.12 8.80
C SER A 92 -9.43 10.34 7.56
N LEU A 93 -9.91 9.09 7.47
CA LEU A 93 -9.62 8.28 6.29
C LEU A 93 -10.18 8.92 5.04
N GLU A 94 -9.35 8.96 4.03
CA GLU A 94 -9.76 9.52 2.76
C GLU A 94 -9.22 8.64 1.65
N LEU A 95 -10.14 8.11 0.84
CA LEU A 95 -9.77 7.28 -0.29
C LEU A 95 -9.21 8.18 -1.38
N ARG A 96 -8.05 7.83 -1.91
CA ARG A 96 -7.40 8.64 -2.94
C ARG A 96 -7.56 8.03 -4.31
N GLU A 97 -7.55 6.73 -4.41
CA GLU A 97 -7.68 6.05 -5.69
C GLU A 97 -8.11 4.62 -5.46
N GLU A 98 -8.93 4.09 -6.36
CA GLU A 98 -9.24 2.66 -6.34
C GLU A 98 -9.58 2.21 -7.74
N GLY A 99 -9.31 0.96 -8.04
CA GLY A 99 -9.67 0.40 -9.33
C GLY A 99 -8.88 -0.83 -9.68
N LEU A 100 -9.26 -1.44 -10.78
CA LEU A 100 -8.54 -2.59 -11.29
C LEU A 100 -7.30 -2.13 -12.04
N VAL A 101 -6.21 -2.86 -11.85
CA VAL A 101 -4.93 -2.53 -12.47
C VAL A 101 -4.36 -3.80 -13.10
N GLY A 102 -3.37 -3.62 -13.96
CA GLY A 102 -2.82 -4.75 -14.66
C GLY A 102 -1.85 -5.58 -13.84
N ILE A 103 -1.08 -4.95 -12.98
CA ILE A 103 -0.07 -5.66 -12.21
C ILE A 103 0.07 -5.00 -10.84
N ARG A 104 0.67 -5.77 -9.94
CA ARG A 104 1.03 -5.23 -8.62
C ARG A 104 2.33 -4.46 -8.75
N VAL A 105 2.41 -3.30 -8.09
CA VAL A 105 3.68 -2.56 -8.05
C VAL A 105 4.45 -2.80 -6.76
N PHE A 106 3.83 -3.48 -5.79
CA PHE A 106 4.52 -3.85 -4.56
C PHE A 106 4.53 -5.37 -4.38
N SER A 107 4.70 -6.11 -5.47
CA SER A 107 4.56 -7.57 -5.45
C SER A 107 5.54 -8.26 -4.49
N ARG A 108 6.62 -7.59 -4.13
CA ARG A 108 7.63 -8.19 -3.26
C ARG A 108 7.30 -8.07 -1.78
N TRP A 109 6.30 -7.27 -1.43
CA TRP A 109 6.07 -6.96 -0.02
C TRP A 109 4.63 -7.13 0.36
N SER A 110 4.38 -7.91 1.40
CA SER A 110 3.05 -7.94 1.99
C SER A 110 2.73 -6.60 2.65
N MET A 111 3.76 -5.83 3.03
CA MET A 111 3.62 -4.43 3.40
C MET A 111 5.00 -3.82 3.46
N ALA A 112 5.35 -3.02 2.46
CA ALA A 112 6.63 -2.33 2.42
C ALA A 112 6.55 -1.08 3.28
N VAL A 113 7.65 -0.73 3.91
CA VAL A 113 7.76 0.57 4.58
C VAL A 113 8.42 1.53 3.61
N VAL A 114 7.75 2.63 3.32
CA VAL A 114 8.24 3.66 2.42
C VAL A 114 8.64 4.85 3.27
N GLY A 115 9.84 5.34 3.11
CA GLY A 115 10.26 6.48 3.91
C GLY A 115 11.72 6.80 3.78
N GLU A 116 12.17 7.75 4.62
CA GLU A 116 13.54 8.23 4.57
C GLU A 116 14.49 7.45 5.46
N HIS A 117 13.94 6.55 6.29
CA HIS A 117 14.79 5.78 7.19
C HIS A 117 15.61 4.77 6.41
N HIS A 118 16.82 4.51 6.87
CA HIS A 118 17.66 3.52 6.23
C HIS A 118 17.07 2.11 6.35
N GLU A 119 16.14 1.90 7.27
CA GLU A 119 15.47 0.63 7.42
C GLU A 119 14.22 0.51 6.55
N SER A 120 13.91 1.52 5.77
CA SER A 120 12.74 1.47 4.90
C SER A 120 12.98 0.48 3.78
N ASP A 121 11.92 -0.25 3.41
CA ASP A 121 12.01 -1.17 2.28
C ASP A 121 12.14 -0.41 0.97
N ILE A 122 11.46 0.73 0.88
CA ILE A 122 11.53 1.59 -0.29
C ILE A 122 12.01 2.96 0.19
N PRO A 123 13.27 3.28 -0.04
CA PRO A 123 13.80 4.53 0.47
C PRO A 123 13.33 5.73 -0.35
N LEU A 124 13.05 6.80 0.36
CA LEU A 124 12.74 8.08 -0.25
C LEU A 124 13.73 9.10 0.25
N VAL A 125 13.99 10.11 -0.55
CA VAL A 125 14.86 11.21 -0.14
C VAL A 125 14.12 12.52 -0.29
N ALA A 126 14.42 13.45 0.59
CA ALA A 126 13.86 14.78 0.51
C ALA A 126 14.55 15.53 -0.63
N THR A 127 13.75 16.20 -1.43
CA THR A 127 14.27 17.02 -2.51
C THR A 127 13.57 18.37 -2.45
N ALA A 128 14.00 19.29 -3.32
CA ALA A 128 13.39 20.60 -3.37
C ALA A 128 11.91 20.53 -3.69
N SER A 129 11.48 19.52 -4.40
CA SER A 129 10.08 19.39 -4.77
C SER A 129 9.33 18.38 -3.91
N GLY A 130 9.95 17.88 -2.84
CA GLY A 130 9.32 16.93 -1.95
C GLY A 130 10.17 15.71 -1.73
N ILE A 131 9.52 14.58 -1.51
CA ILE A 131 10.21 13.33 -1.28
C ILE A 131 10.18 12.52 -2.57
N ALA A 132 11.30 11.93 -2.92
CA ALA A 132 11.41 11.14 -4.14
C ALA A 132 12.10 9.83 -3.84
N ALA A 133 11.92 8.86 -4.74
CA ALA A 133 12.60 7.59 -4.61
C ALA A 133 14.10 7.83 -4.60
N GLY A 134 14.80 7.17 -3.71
CA GLY A 134 16.21 7.44 -3.52
C GLY A 134 17.11 6.36 -4.04
N GLY A 135 18.32 6.78 -4.29
CA GLY A 135 19.43 5.90 -4.46
C GLY A 135 19.32 4.90 -5.59
N SER A 136 19.71 3.70 -5.29
CA SER A 136 19.79 2.65 -6.29
C SER A 136 18.49 1.90 -6.48
N TRP A 137 17.42 2.39 -5.95
CA TRP A 137 16.14 1.74 -6.08
C TRP A 137 15.66 1.78 -7.53
N HIS A 138 15.27 0.61 -8.04
CA HIS A 138 14.76 0.52 -9.40
C HIS A 138 13.25 0.43 -9.36
N SER A 139 12.58 1.44 -9.85
CA SER A 139 11.13 1.46 -9.85
C SER A 139 10.61 1.55 -11.28
N THR A 140 9.39 1.11 -11.48
CA THR A 140 8.72 1.26 -12.75
C THR A 140 7.96 2.59 -12.77
N PRO A 141 7.60 3.11 -13.95
CA PRO A 141 6.79 4.31 -14.01
C PRO A 141 5.49 4.21 -13.21
N GLU A 142 4.85 3.04 -13.23
CA GLU A 142 3.61 2.88 -12.48
C GLU A 142 3.86 2.92 -10.97
N GLN A 143 4.94 2.31 -10.51
CA GLN A 143 5.27 2.37 -9.10
C GLN A 143 5.59 3.81 -8.69
N GLU A 144 6.30 4.55 -9.55
CA GLU A 144 6.57 5.97 -9.27
C GLU A 144 5.29 6.76 -9.16
N ARG A 145 4.32 6.48 -10.03
CA ARG A 145 3.04 7.17 -9.97
C ARG A 145 2.34 6.90 -8.64
N VAL A 146 2.33 5.65 -8.21
CA VAL A 146 1.68 5.28 -6.95
C VAL A 146 2.40 5.95 -5.77
N LEU A 147 3.73 5.92 -5.79
CA LEU A 147 4.50 6.57 -4.72
C LEU A 147 4.24 8.08 -4.69
N ASP A 148 4.07 8.71 -5.85
CA ASP A 148 3.74 10.13 -5.91
C ASP A 148 2.38 10.42 -5.28
N ILE A 149 1.40 9.56 -5.54
CA ILE A 149 0.08 9.72 -4.92
C ILE A 149 0.19 9.62 -3.40
N MET A 150 0.94 8.65 -2.93
CA MET A 150 1.13 8.47 -1.49
C MET A 150 1.84 9.67 -0.88
N ARG A 151 2.87 10.15 -1.55
CA ARG A 151 3.62 11.30 -1.08
C ARG A 151 2.75 12.54 -1.00
N ASP A 152 1.95 12.78 -2.05
CA ASP A 152 1.05 13.91 -2.04
C ASP A 152 0.02 13.80 -0.93
N ALA A 153 -0.45 12.59 -0.66
CA ALA A 153 -1.44 12.36 0.38
C ALA A 153 -0.89 12.73 1.76
N THR A 154 0.40 12.54 1.97
CA THR A 154 0.99 12.86 3.28
C THR A 154 1.47 14.31 3.40
N ARG A 155 1.27 15.15 2.33
CA ARG A 155 1.70 16.48 2.38
C ARG A 155 0.78 17.33 3.11
N GLY A 156 -0.16 16.94 3.61
CA GLY A 156 -0.91 17.71 4.31
C GLY A 156 -1.80 18.50 3.76
N TYR A 157 -2.67 18.34 3.98
CA TYR A 157 -3.53 18.95 3.47
C TYR A 157 -3.88 20.03 3.87
N GLY A 158 -3.77 20.23 4.65
CA GLY A 158 -4.09 21.26 5.14
C GLY A 158 -3.75 22.39 4.51
N ARG A 159 -3.03 22.36 3.91
CA ARG A 159 -2.66 23.34 3.49
C ARG A 159 -3.34 23.75 2.58
N GLY A 160 -3.56 24.09 2.50
CA GLY A 160 -4.12 24.49 1.72
C GLY A 160 -5.08 24.55 1.53
N SER A 161 -5.11 24.29 1.84
CA SER A 161 -5.98 24.14 1.63
C SER A 161 -6.45 24.50 1.71
#